data_cb13e5bdf6800ac71a02608d06b19f8e
#
_entry.id   cb13e5bdf6800ac71a02608d06b19f8e
#
_cell.length_a   1.000
_cell.length_b   1.000
_cell.length_c   1.000
_cell.angle_alpha   90.00
_cell.angle_beta   90.00
_cell.angle_gamma   90.00
#
_symmetry.space_group_name_H-M   'P 1'
#
loop_
_entity.id
_entity.type
_entity.pdbx_description
1 polymer ?
#
loop_
_entity_poly.entity_id
_entity_poly.type
_entity_poly.pdbx_seq_one_letter_code
_entity_poly.pdbx_strand_id
1 'polypeptide(L)'
;MTATSSTLQDVETLCVGMQYRVLGTTGEEISAIGLGGHHIGRQNEERESIALIRSAIDAGITFMDNCWDYNDGASEIRMGKALQGGYRDRVFLMTKIDGRTRRSAALQIDESLARLRTDVIDLLQFHEVIRFEDPDRIFAPGGAMEAVLEARRAGKVRYVGFTGHKDPLVHVRMLEVAAAHRFRFDAVQMPLNVMDAHFRSFERQVLPLLVAAGIGVIGMKSMGDARILESGTATPRECLRYALSLPTSTVVAGIDSRAVLEQDLEITRTFTPMTAAEREDLLARTADAARSGGFEKFKTTNAFDSTALYPGWLGAPDERSA
;
A
#
# COMPACT_ATOMS: atom_id res chain seq x y z
N MET A 1 -50.49 35.21 21.16
CA MET A 1 -50.06 34.42 19.98
C MET A 1 -48.61 34.11 20.17
N THR A 2 -48.33 32.92 20.65
CA THR A 2 -47.00 32.43 20.99
C THR A 2 -46.46 31.64 19.81
N ALA A 3 -45.38 32.12 19.21
CA ALA A 3 -44.64 31.39 18.18
C ALA A 3 -43.64 30.44 18.84
N THR A 4 -43.88 29.17 18.71
CA THR A 4 -42.96 28.08 19.09
C THR A 4 -41.79 28.02 18.12
N SER A 5 -40.61 28.28 18.63
CA SER A 5 -39.33 28.02 17.94
C SER A 5 -39.09 26.49 17.90
N SER A 6 -39.13 25.94 16.70
CA SER A 6 -38.70 24.57 16.42
C SER A 6 -37.20 24.57 16.15
N THR A 7 -36.43 24.10 17.12
CA THR A 7 -35.01 23.76 16.92
C THR A 7 -34.93 22.49 16.07
N LEU A 8 -34.59 22.64 14.82
CA LEU A 8 -34.15 21.54 13.96
C LEU A 8 -32.74 21.09 14.46
N GLN A 9 -32.73 19.99 15.16
CA GLN A 9 -31.47 19.23 15.34
C GLN A 9 -31.16 18.60 14.00
N ASP A 10 -30.15 19.13 13.34
CA ASP A 10 -29.51 18.47 12.22
C ASP A 10 -28.83 17.18 12.73
N VAL A 11 -29.56 16.08 12.61
CA VAL A 11 -28.95 14.75 12.73
C VAL A 11 -28.13 14.56 11.45
N GLU A 12 -26.82 14.81 11.53
CA GLU A 12 -25.90 14.35 10.51
C GLU A 12 -26.12 12.84 10.31
N THR A 13 -26.75 12.49 9.21
CA THR A 13 -26.90 11.09 8.78
C THR A 13 -25.49 10.59 8.46
N LEU A 14 -24.88 9.85 9.38
CA LEU A 14 -23.64 9.14 9.13
C LEU A 14 -23.83 8.34 7.84
N CYS A 15 -23.09 8.71 6.78
CA CYS A 15 -23.07 7.95 5.54
C CYS A 15 -22.50 6.56 5.82
N VAL A 16 -23.38 5.58 6.03
CA VAL A 16 -23.03 4.18 6.21
C VAL A 16 -22.70 3.60 4.83
N GLY A 17 -21.47 3.81 4.37
CA GLY A 17 -21.02 3.32 3.05
C GLY A 17 -19.51 3.25 2.95
N MET A 18 -19.00 2.54 1.95
CA MET A 18 -17.58 2.56 1.62
C MET A 18 -17.18 3.99 1.25
N GLN A 19 -16.10 4.47 1.87
CA GLN A 19 -15.52 5.77 1.52
C GLN A 19 -14.52 5.61 0.37
N TYR A 20 -14.56 6.54 -0.58
CA TYR A 20 -13.64 6.61 -1.70
C TYR A 20 -12.82 7.90 -1.64
N ARG A 21 -11.57 7.83 -2.11
CA ARG A 21 -10.63 8.95 -2.09
C ARG A 21 -9.88 8.99 -3.40
N VAL A 22 -9.48 10.18 -3.83
CA VAL A 22 -8.67 10.35 -5.04
C VAL A 22 -7.23 9.93 -4.78
N LEU A 23 -6.63 9.18 -5.71
CA LEU A 23 -5.22 8.79 -5.66
C LEU A 23 -4.34 9.94 -6.14
N GLY A 24 -3.86 10.76 -5.21
CA GLY A 24 -3.03 11.92 -5.53
C GLY A 24 -3.67 12.85 -6.56
N THR A 25 -2.96 13.13 -7.66
CA THR A 25 -3.46 13.95 -8.78
C THR A 25 -3.84 13.12 -10.00
N THR A 26 -4.02 11.80 -9.87
CA THR A 26 -4.34 10.90 -10.99
C THR A 26 -5.79 11.05 -11.47
N GLY A 27 -6.69 11.52 -10.61
CA GLY A 27 -8.13 11.55 -10.85
C GLY A 27 -8.85 10.22 -10.57
N GLU A 28 -8.11 9.15 -10.24
CA GLU A 28 -8.69 7.85 -9.92
C GLU A 28 -9.29 7.84 -8.51
N GLU A 29 -10.57 7.50 -8.40
CA GLU A 29 -11.24 7.27 -7.13
C GLU A 29 -11.09 5.80 -6.71
N ILE A 30 -10.50 5.58 -5.53
CA ILE A 30 -10.26 4.26 -4.95
C ILE A 30 -10.86 4.17 -3.55
N SER A 31 -11.19 2.97 -3.11
CA SER A 31 -11.69 2.76 -1.74
C SER A 31 -10.64 3.17 -0.70
N ALA A 32 -11.08 3.80 0.39
CA ALA A 32 -10.20 4.25 1.48
C ALA A 32 -9.45 3.09 2.16
N ILE A 33 -9.93 1.85 2.00
CA ILE A 33 -9.26 0.62 2.39
C ILE A 33 -8.95 -0.21 1.14
N GLY A 34 -7.76 -0.84 1.10
CA GLY A 34 -7.32 -1.75 0.04
C GLY A 34 -7.10 -3.17 0.56
N LEU A 35 -7.30 -4.16 -0.31
CA LEU A 35 -7.05 -5.56 -0.02
C LEU A 35 -5.58 -5.91 -0.28
N GLY A 36 -4.85 -6.32 0.78
CA GLY A 36 -3.43 -6.70 0.71
C GLY A 36 -3.22 -8.13 0.21
N GLY A 37 -2.45 -8.29 -0.87
CA GLY A 37 -2.20 -9.56 -1.55
C GLY A 37 -1.38 -10.57 -0.76
N HIS A 38 -0.46 -10.10 0.10
CA HIS A 38 0.41 -11.02 0.84
C HIS A 38 -0.38 -12.04 1.69
N HIS A 39 -1.44 -11.60 2.36
CA HIS A 39 -2.25 -12.44 3.23
C HIS A 39 -3.16 -13.38 2.45
N ILE A 40 -3.75 -12.94 1.34
CA ILE A 40 -4.62 -13.79 0.52
C ILE A 40 -3.87 -14.93 -0.20
N GLY A 41 -2.56 -14.81 -0.35
CA GLY A 41 -1.72 -15.90 -0.86
C GLY A 41 -1.48 -17.04 0.12
N ARG A 42 -1.77 -16.83 1.41
CA ARG A 42 -1.46 -17.77 2.51
C ARG A 42 -2.56 -18.78 2.83
N GLN A 43 -3.81 -18.63 2.36
CA GLN A 43 -4.87 -19.60 2.60
C GLN A 43 -4.47 -20.97 2.06
N ASN A 44 -4.85 -22.04 2.78
CA ASN A 44 -4.54 -23.40 2.38
C ASN A 44 -5.20 -23.75 1.05
N GLU A 45 -6.45 -23.30 0.85
CA GLU A 45 -7.23 -23.56 -0.34
C GLU A 45 -7.35 -22.31 -1.23
N GLU A 46 -6.96 -22.43 -2.49
CA GLU A 46 -7.06 -21.34 -3.47
C GLU A 46 -8.49 -20.78 -3.60
N ARG A 47 -9.50 -21.66 -3.52
CA ARG A 47 -10.92 -21.26 -3.59
C ARG A 47 -11.32 -20.30 -2.48
N GLU A 48 -10.71 -20.40 -1.28
CA GLU A 48 -10.96 -19.51 -0.15
C GLU A 48 -10.43 -18.12 -0.44
N SER A 49 -9.23 -18.01 -1.00
CA SER A 49 -8.67 -16.74 -1.44
C SER A 49 -9.54 -16.06 -2.50
N ILE A 50 -9.98 -16.83 -3.53
CA ILE A 50 -10.83 -16.31 -4.59
C ILE A 50 -12.17 -15.82 -4.02
N ALA A 51 -12.79 -16.57 -3.12
CA ALA A 51 -14.03 -16.19 -2.47
C ALA A 51 -13.86 -14.92 -1.62
N LEU A 52 -12.75 -14.81 -0.87
CA LEU A 52 -12.44 -13.66 -0.04
C LEU A 52 -12.23 -12.39 -0.88
N ILE A 53 -11.43 -12.49 -1.96
CA ILE A 53 -11.20 -11.38 -2.90
C ILE A 53 -12.53 -10.88 -3.48
N ARG A 54 -13.36 -11.78 -4.00
CA ARG A 54 -14.66 -11.42 -4.58
C ARG A 54 -15.59 -10.81 -3.54
N SER A 55 -15.64 -11.36 -2.32
CA SER A 55 -16.44 -10.79 -1.23
C SER A 55 -15.99 -9.37 -0.88
N ALA A 56 -14.68 -9.09 -0.89
CA ALA A 56 -14.14 -7.75 -0.66
C ALA A 56 -14.57 -6.76 -1.76
N ILE A 57 -14.49 -7.19 -3.03
CA ILE A 57 -14.93 -6.36 -4.18
C ILE A 57 -16.43 -6.12 -4.13
N ASP A 58 -17.23 -7.14 -3.83
CA ASP A 58 -18.70 -7.04 -3.72
C ASP A 58 -19.12 -6.13 -2.55
N ALA A 59 -18.28 -6.04 -1.51
CA ALA A 59 -18.47 -5.13 -0.38
C ALA A 59 -18.02 -3.68 -0.64
N GLY A 60 -17.42 -3.39 -1.83
CA GLY A 60 -17.02 -2.04 -2.26
C GLY A 60 -15.53 -1.74 -2.16
N ILE A 61 -14.67 -2.70 -1.80
CA ILE A 61 -13.21 -2.51 -1.87
C ILE A 61 -12.79 -2.54 -3.34
N THR A 62 -12.23 -1.43 -3.82
CA THR A 62 -11.78 -1.31 -5.22
C THR A 62 -10.26 -1.36 -5.37
N PHE A 63 -9.48 -1.11 -4.32
CA PHE A 63 -8.03 -1.13 -4.41
C PHE A 63 -7.47 -2.52 -4.06
N MET A 64 -6.81 -3.15 -5.05
CA MET A 64 -6.20 -4.48 -4.92
C MET A 64 -4.68 -4.36 -4.95
N ASP A 65 -4.02 -4.66 -3.83
CA ASP A 65 -2.57 -4.69 -3.69
C ASP A 65 -2.05 -6.10 -3.97
N ASN A 66 -1.00 -6.22 -4.78
CA ASN A 66 -0.26 -7.46 -4.98
C ASN A 66 1.24 -7.20 -5.14
N CYS A 67 2.02 -8.27 -5.35
CA CYS A 67 3.44 -8.22 -5.69
C CYS A 67 3.86 -9.48 -6.44
N TRP A 68 4.83 -9.33 -7.33
CA TRP A 68 5.41 -10.42 -8.10
C TRP A 68 5.96 -11.56 -7.21
N ASP A 69 6.58 -11.21 -6.07
CA ASP A 69 7.20 -12.15 -5.14
C ASP A 69 6.24 -12.78 -4.12
N TYR A 70 5.04 -12.20 -3.91
CA TYR A 70 4.16 -12.66 -2.84
C TYR A 70 3.77 -14.13 -2.99
N ASN A 71 4.20 -14.94 -2.00
CA ASN A 71 3.92 -16.37 -1.93
C ASN A 71 4.37 -17.11 -3.21
N ASP A 72 5.57 -16.81 -3.71
CA ASP A 72 6.16 -17.36 -4.94
C ASP A 72 5.25 -17.19 -6.17
N GLY A 73 4.56 -16.04 -6.25
CA GLY A 73 3.62 -15.70 -7.32
C GLY A 73 2.20 -16.24 -7.13
N ALA A 74 1.94 -17.08 -6.12
CA ALA A 74 0.62 -17.64 -5.88
C ALA A 74 -0.42 -16.57 -5.58
N SER A 75 -0.03 -15.45 -4.96
CA SER A 75 -0.94 -14.34 -4.69
C SER A 75 -1.47 -13.70 -5.98
N GLU A 76 -0.60 -13.40 -6.95
CA GLU A 76 -1.02 -12.88 -8.26
C GLU A 76 -1.87 -13.88 -9.03
N ILE A 77 -1.54 -15.17 -9.01
CA ILE A 77 -2.32 -16.23 -9.67
C ILE A 77 -3.75 -16.29 -9.10
N ARG A 78 -3.90 -16.25 -7.77
CA ARG A 78 -5.21 -16.27 -7.10
C ARG A 78 -6.01 -15.00 -7.38
N MET A 79 -5.35 -13.84 -7.35
CA MET A 79 -5.96 -12.56 -7.72
C MET A 79 -6.44 -12.58 -9.18
N GLY A 80 -5.60 -13.02 -10.11
CA GLY A 80 -5.95 -13.11 -11.52
C GLY A 80 -7.15 -14.02 -11.78
N LYS A 81 -7.30 -15.14 -11.06
CA LYS A 81 -8.49 -16.01 -11.13
C LYS A 81 -9.74 -15.34 -10.54
N ALA A 82 -9.57 -14.61 -9.42
CA ALA A 82 -10.69 -13.92 -8.78
C ALA A 82 -11.24 -12.78 -9.64
N LEU A 83 -10.37 -12.10 -10.40
CA LEU A 83 -10.74 -10.97 -11.25
C LEU A 83 -11.43 -11.35 -12.57
N GLN A 84 -11.55 -12.64 -12.89
CA GLN A 84 -12.29 -13.08 -14.08
C GLN A 84 -13.81 -12.86 -13.92
N GLY A 85 -14.53 -12.80 -15.05
CA GLY A 85 -15.99 -12.67 -15.05
C GLY A 85 -16.49 -11.26 -14.71
N GLY A 86 -15.78 -10.22 -15.17
CA GLY A 86 -16.17 -8.82 -15.01
C GLY A 86 -15.67 -8.17 -13.70
N TYR A 87 -14.99 -8.91 -12.82
CA TYR A 87 -14.44 -8.33 -11.58
C TYR A 87 -13.26 -7.38 -11.83
N ARG A 88 -12.45 -7.62 -12.90
CA ARG A 88 -11.32 -6.76 -13.26
C ARG A 88 -11.74 -5.30 -13.49
N ASP A 89 -12.88 -5.07 -14.09
CA ASP A 89 -13.37 -3.74 -14.44
C ASP A 89 -13.88 -2.95 -13.22
N ARG A 90 -14.00 -3.61 -12.08
CA ARG A 90 -14.49 -3.04 -10.81
C ARG A 90 -13.38 -2.62 -9.86
N VAL A 91 -12.12 -2.84 -10.23
CA VAL A 91 -10.99 -2.63 -9.33
C VAL A 91 -9.88 -1.80 -9.96
N PHE A 92 -9.16 -1.11 -9.10
CA PHE A 92 -7.86 -0.51 -9.38
C PHE A 92 -6.79 -1.51 -8.92
N LEU A 93 -6.11 -2.13 -9.88
CA LEU A 93 -5.19 -3.23 -9.65
C LEU A 93 -3.76 -2.72 -9.56
N MET A 94 -3.14 -2.95 -8.41
CA MET A 94 -1.73 -2.66 -8.20
C MET A 94 -0.93 -3.95 -8.03
N THR A 95 0.27 -3.98 -8.62
CA THR A 95 1.30 -4.96 -8.29
C THR A 95 2.69 -4.30 -8.22
N LYS A 96 3.70 -5.06 -7.84
CA LYS A 96 5.06 -4.58 -7.60
C LYS A 96 6.08 -5.51 -8.23
N ILE A 97 7.25 -4.96 -8.56
CA ILE A 97 8.39 -5.70 -9.09
C ILE A 97 9.63 -5.47 -8.23
N ASP A 98 10.47 -6.48 -8.10
CA ASP A 98 11.73 -6.46 -7.35
C ASP A 98 12.94 -6.12 -8.23
N GLY A 99 12.83 -6.33 -9.53
CA GLY A 99 13.90 -6.11 -10.50
C GLY A 99 14.46 -4.68 -10.46
N ARG A 100 15.81 -4.58 -10.46
CA ARG A 100 16.52 -3.31 -10.50
C ARG A 100 17.21 -3.07 -11.85
N THR A 101 17.28 -4.09 -12.71
CA THR A 101 17.76 -3.97 -14.09
C THR A 101 16.57 -3.92 -15.05
N ARG A 102 16.78 -3.34 -16.24
CA ARG A 102 15.77 -3.31 -17.31
C ARG A 102 15.28 -4.73 -17.64
N ARG A 103 16.19 -5.69 -17.73
CA ARG A 103 15.86 -7.08 -18.08
C ARG A 103 15.01 -7.75 -17.00
N SER A 104 15.42 -7.68 -15.74
CA SER A 104 14.66 -8.31 -14.64
C SER A 104 13.29 -7.65 -14.45
N ALA A 105 13.21 -6.31 -14.55
CA ALA A 105 11.95 -5.59 -14.45
C ALA A 105 10.98 -5.95 -15.58
N ALA A 106 11.45 -6.00 -16.84
CA ALA A 106 10.63 -6.38 -17.99
C ALA A 106 10.06 -7.79 -17.84
N LEU A 107 10.90 -8.76 -17.42
CA LEU A 107 10.46 -10.13 -17.16
C LEU A 107 9.37 -10.19 -16.09
N GLN A 108 9.59 -9.54 -14.95
CA GLN A 108 8.65 -9.55 -13.83
C GLN A 108 7.33 -8.85 -14.18
N ILE A 109 7.34 -7.79 -15.00
CA ILE A 109 6.11 -7.14 -15.51
C ILE A 109 5.31 -8.13 -16.37
N ASP A 110 5.96 -8.81 -17.32
CA ASP A 110 5.27 -9.75 -18.21
C ASP A 110 4.73 -10.97 -17.45
N GLU A 111 5.49 -11.49 -16.49
CA GLU A 111 5.03 -12.56 -15.58
C GLU A 111 3.83 -12.13 -14.72
N SER A 112 3.87 -10.90 -14.16
CA SER A 112 2.74 -10.35 -13.37
C SER A 112 1.48 -10.21 -14.21
N LEU A 113 1.57 -9.69 -15.44
CA LEU A 113 0.44 -9.60 -16.36
C LEU A 113 -0.16 -10.99 -16.65
N ALA A 114 0.69 -11.98 -16.91
CA ALA A 114 0.26 -13.35 -17.17
C ALA A 114 -0.42 -13.99 -15.95
N ARG A 115 0.15 -13.85 -14.74
CA ARG A 115 -0.41 -14.40 -13.50
C ARG A 115 -1.72 -13.72 -13.12
N LEU A 116 -1.78 -12.39 -13.25
CA LEU A 116 -2.97 -11.57 -12.98
C LEU A 116 -4.05 -11.69 -14.07
N ARG A 117 -3.73 -12.33 -15.22
CA ARG A 117 -4.65 -12.55 -16.36
C ARG A 117 -5.27 -11.24 -16.86
N THR A 118 -4.46 -10.24 -17.03
CA THR A 118 -4.84 -8.90 -17.48
C THR A 118 -3.79 -8.34 -18.42
N ASP A 119 -4.21 -7.47 -19.34
CA ASP A 119 -3.31 -6.77 -20.25
C ASP A 119 -2.80 -5.44 -19.64
N VAL A 120 -3.41 -4.98 -18.54
CA VAL A 120 -3.13 -3.68 -17.93
C VAL A 120 -3.04 -3.79 -16.41
N ILE A 121 -1.95 -3.25 -15.85
CA ILE A 121 -1.76 -2.96 -14.43
C ILE A 121 -2.05 -1.48 -14.21
N ASP A 122 -2.96 -1.14 -13.28
CA ASP A 122 -3.29 0.26 -13.03
C ASP A 122 -2.12 0.98 -12.34
N LEU A 123 -1.52 0.40 -11.30
CA LEU A 123 -0.35 0.96 -10.63
C LEU A 123 0.76 -0.10 -10.51
N LEU A 124 1.91 0.16 -11.09
CA LEU A 124 3.11 -0.66 -10.90
C LEU A 124 4.06 0.04 -9.93
N GLN A 125 4.53 -0.69 -8.91
CA GLN A 125 5.49 -0.15 -7.95
C GLN A 125 6.83 -0.87 -8.01
N PHE A 126 7.93 -0.13 -7.78
CA PHE A 126 9.19 -0.74 -7.36
C PHE A 126 9.04 -1.21 -5.92
N HIS A 127 9.18 -2.53 -5.71
CA HIS A 127 9.06 -3.16 -4.40
C HIS A 127 10.34 -3.01 -3.58
N GLU A 128 10.20 -2.96 -2.26
CA GLU A 128 11.32 -2.98 -1.32
C GLU A 128 12.48 -2.04 -1.68
N VAL A 129 12.18 -0.77 -1.98
CA VAL A 129 13.21 0.27 -2.05
C VAL A 129 13.69 0.53 -0.62
N ILE A 130 14.65 -0.28 -0.16
CA ILE A 130 15.09 -0.38 1.23
C ILE A 130 16.58 -0.08 1.43
N ARG A 131 17.33 0.08 0.34
CA ARG A 131 18.76 0.40 0.33
C ARG A 131 18.97 1.77 -0.30
N PHE A 132 19.99 2.51 0.17
CA PHE A 132 20.29 3.84 -0.37
C PHE A 132 20.76 3.81 -1.84
N GLU A 133 21.28 2.68 -2.31
CA GLU A 133 21.66 2.45 -3.71
C GLU A 133 20.50 2.03 -4.62
N ASP A 134 19.38 1.57 -4.09
CA ASP A 134 18.23 1.14 -4.91
C ASP A 134 17.73 2.24 -5.86
N PRO A 135 17.57 3.52 -5.44
CA PRO A 135 17.17 4.61 -6.33
C PRO A 135 18.13 4.79 -7.51
N ASP A 136 19.42 4.82 -7.23
CA ASP A 136 20.44 5.02 -8.27
C ASP A 136 20.46 3.85 -9.28
N ARG A 137 20.30 2.60 -8.81
CA ARG A 137 20.20 1.42 -9.66
C ARG A 137 18.94 1.43 -10.55
N ILE A 138 17.81 1.85 -10.00
CA ILE A 138 16.54 1.92 -10.74
C ILE A 138 16.64 2.93 -11.89
N PHE A 139 17.26 4.09 -11.66
CA PHE A 139 17.37 5.17 -12.64
C PHE A 139 18.65 5.14 -13.50
N ALA A 140 19.59 4.23 -13.24
CA ALA A 140 20.80 4.09 -14.05
C ALA A 140 20.48 3.70 -15.51
N PRO A 141 21.39 3.94 -16.47
CA PRO A 141 21.32 3.33 -17.79
C PRO A 141 21.22 1.79 -17.69
N GLY A 142 20.24 1.19 -18.38
CA GLY A 142 19.92 -0.23 -18.23
C GLY A 142 19.20 -0.60 -16.93
N GLY A 143 18.77 0.39 -16.15
CA GLY A 143 18.01 0.24 -14.92
C GLY A 143 16.53 -0.07 -15.14
N ALA A 144 15.85 -0.44 -14.05
CA ALA A 144 14.46 -0.90 -14.11
C ALA A 144 13.48 0.16 -14.61
N MET A 145 13.77 1.46 -14.41
CA MET A 145 12.93 2.56 -14.88
C MET A 145 12.73 2.52 -16.40
N GLU A 146 13.73 2.12 -17.17
CA GLU A 146 13.61 2.00 -18.64
C GLU A 146 12.49 1.02 -19.03
N ALA A 147 12.48 -0.17 -18.42
CA ALA A 147 11.44 -1.19 -18.66
C ALA A 147 10.04 -0.71 -18.24
N VAL A 148 9.95 -0.03 -17.11
CA VAL A 148 8.68 0.52 -16.60
C VAL A 148 8.14 1.59 -17.54
N LEU A 149 8.98 2.49 -18.04
CA LEU A 149 8.57 3.51 -19.01
C LEU A 149 8.22 2.90 -20.37
N GLU A 150 8.86 1.83 -20.79
CA GLU A 150 8.49 1.06 -21.98
C GLU A 150 7.11 0.41 -21.81
N ALA A 151 6.87 -0.25 -20.69
CA ALA A 151 5.57 -0.85 -20.36
C ALA A 151 4.45 0.20 -20.30
N ARG A 152 4.74 1.38 -19.74
CA ARG A 152 3.79 2.50 -19.72
C ARG A 152 3.46 3.00 -21.13
N ARG A 153 4.48 3.18 -21.99
CA ARG A 153 4.25 3.57 -23.40
C ARG A 153 3.47 2.53 -24.21
N ALA A 154 3.67 1.24 -23.87
CA ALA A 154 2.95 0.13 -24.49
C ALA A 154 1.51 -0.04 -23.95
N GLY A 155 1.08 0.78 -22.98
CA GLY A 155 -0.24 0.68 -22.36
C GLY A 155 -0.41 -0.46 -21.36
N LYS A 156 0.67 -1.19 -21.02
CA LYS A 156 0.66 -2.28 -20.04
C LYS A 156 0.58 -1.78 -18.59
N VAL A 157 1.04 -0.54 -18.33
CA VAL A 157 1.07 0.11 -17.01
C VAL A 157 0.51 1.52 -17.15
N ARG A 158 -0.41 1.91 -16.25
CA ARG A 158 -1.00 3.25 -16.27
C ARG A 158 -0.21 4.22 -15.39
N TYR A 159 -0.03 3.87 -14.13
CA TYR A 159 0.63 4.68 -13.11
C TYR A 159 1.84 3.97 -12.52
N VAL A 160 2.80 4.77 -12.04
CA VAL A 160 4.07 4.27 -11.50
C VAL A 160 4.29 4.78 -10.09
N GLY A 161 4.66 3.88 -9.20
CA GLY A 161 4.96 4.18 -7.81
C GLY A 161 6.16 3.42 -7.27
N PHE A 162 6.38 3.53 -5.97
CA PHE A 162 7.34 2.70 -5.26
C PHE A 162 6.90 2.45 -3.82
N THR A 163 7.49 1.45 -3.20
CA THR A 163 7.28 1.10 -1.80
C THR A 163 8.59 0.68 -1.13
N GLY A 164 8.64 0.84 0.16
CA GLY A 164 9.68 0.37 1.05
C GLY A 164 9.20 0.49 2.48
N HIS A 165 9.97 -0.05 3.42
CA HIS A 165 9.52 -0.11 4.80
C HIS A 165 10.64 0.02 5.83
N LYS A 166 11.89 0.07 5.38
CA LYS A 166 13.07 -0.01 6.26
C LYS A 166 13.43 1.33 6.90
N ASP A 167 13.58 2.35 6.07
CA ASP A 167 14.03 3.67 6.49
C ASP A 167 13.37 4.76 5.65
N PRO A 168 12.74 5.77 6.26
CA PRO A 168 12.12 6.89 5.55
C PRO A 168 13.12 7.70 4.71
N LEU A 169 14.41 7.76 5.10
CA LEU A 169 15.43 8.48 4.33
C LEU A 169 15.70 7.85 2.96
N VAL A 170 15.49 6.54 2.81
CA VAL A 170 15.56 5.88 1.49
C VAL A 170 14.43 6.36 0.58
N HIS A 171 13.23 6.59 1.15
CA HIS A 171 12.11 7.18 0.39
C HIS A 171 12.40 8.62 -0.03
N VAL A 172 12.94 9.44 0.87
CA VAL A 172 13.38 10.80 0.54
C VAL A 172 14.40 10.75 -0.60
N ARG A 173 15.42 9.88 -0.50
CA ARG A 173 16.42 9.69 -1.55
C ARG A 173 15.78 9.28 -2.88
N MET A 174 14.78 8.39 -2.87
CA MET A 174 14.08 7.96 -4.08
C MET A 174 13.35 9.13 -4.77
N LEU A 175 12.72 10.00 -3.99
CA LEU A 175 12.06 11.20 -4.51
C LEU A 175 13.06 12.20 -5.08
N GLU A 176 14.22 12.40 -4.44
CA GLU A 176 15.30 13.26 -4.91
C GLU A 176 15.89 12.78 -6.24
N VAL A 177 16.20 11.47 -6.33
CA VAL A 177 16.74 10.87 -7.56
C VAL A 177 15.72 10.97 -8.69
N ALA A 178 14.45 10.66 -8.43
CA ALA A 178 13.39 10.81 -9.41
C ALA A 178 13.30 12.26 -9.93
N ALA A 179 13.33 13.25 -9.04
CA ALA A 179 13.30 14.66 -9.42
C ALA A 179 14.52 15.05 -10.27
N ALA A 180 15.73 14.57 -9.96
CA ALA A 180 16.93 14.79 -10.76
C ALA A 180 16.80 14.23 -12.18
N HIS A 181 16.07 13.13 -12.34
CA HIS A 181 15.72 12.52 -13.63
C HIS A 181 14.44 13.11 -14.26
N ARG A 182 13.87 14.21 -13.70
CA ARG A 182 12.63 14.86 -14.18
C ARG A 182 11.44 13.88 -14.19
N PHE A 183 11.42 12.95 -13.25
CA PHE A 183 10.34 11.99 -13.07
C PHE A 183 9.59 12.30 -11.76
N ARG A 184 8.26 12.15 -11.78
CA ARG A 184 7.41 12.21 -10.59
C ARG A 184 6.60 10.94 -10.50
N PHE A 185 6.65 10.27 -9.36
CA PHE A 185 5.80 9.13 -9.07
C PHE A 185 4.34 9.55 -8.93
N ASP A 186 3.42 8.67 -9.33
CA ASP A 186 1.98 8.88 -9.19
C ASP A 186 1.51 8.53 -7.77
N ALA A 187 2.12 7.52 -7.15
CA ALA A 187 1.82 7.09 -5.78
C ALA A 187 3.05 6.52 -5.05
N VAL A 188 3.02 6.58 -3.72
CA VAL A 188 4.03 5.99 -2.83
C VAL A 188 3.34 5.21 -1.71
N GLN A 189 3.78 3.98 -1.50
CA GLN A 189 3.30 3.12 -0.43
C GLN A 189 4.34 3.01 0.69
N MET A 190 3.90 3.21 1.94
CA MET A 190 4.80 3.20 3.09
C MET A 190 4.08 2.80 4.38
N PRO A 191 4.81 2.34 5.42
CA PRO A 191 4.23 2.11 6.73
C PRO A 191 3.64 3.39 7.31
N LEU A 192 2.37 3.32 7.72
CA LEU A 192 1.68 4.38 8.44
C LEU A 192 0.85 3.73 9.55
N ASN A 193 1.32 3.86 10.79
CA ASN A 193 0.70 3.23 11.95
C ASN A 193 1.03 3.99 13.24
N VAL A 194 0.43 3.61 14.35
CA VAL A 194 0.57 4.26 15.65
C VAL A 194 2.00 4.20 16.23
N MET A 195 2.84 3.25 15.80
CA MET A 195 4.23 3.12 16.23
C MET A 195 5.17 3.93 15.32
N ASP A 196 4.85 4.03 14.02
CA ASP A 196 5.63 4.79 13.05
C ASP A 196 5.81 6.26 13.46
N ALA A 197 4.80 6.84 14.09
CA ALA A 197 4.86 8.21 14.60
C ALA A 197 6.06 8.47 15.57
N HIS A 198 6.62 7.41 16.16
CA HIS A 198 7.66 7.52 17.20
C HIS A 198 9.05 7.06 16.75
N PHE A 199 9.14 6.13 15.78
CA PHE A 199 10.41 5.50 15.44
C PHE A 199 10.62 5.46 13.92
N ARG A 200 11.70 6.10 13.43
CA ARG A 200 12.03 6.20 11.98
C ARG A 200 10.78 6.49 11.16
N SER A 201 10.15 7.62 11.47
CA SER A 201 8.80 7.94 11.06
C SER A 201 8.68 8.31 9.59
N PHE A 202 7.98 7.51 8.82
CA PHE A 202 7.53 7.83 7.46
C PHE A 202 6.48 8.94 7.49
N GLU A 203 5.61 8.94 8.49
CA GLU A 203 4.61 9.98 8.70
C GLU A 203 5.24 11.37 8.83
N ARG A 204 6.35 11.49 9.58
CA ARG A 204 6.98 12.79 9.82
C ARG A 204 7.92 13.24 8.70
N GLN A 205 8.58 12.30 8.03
CA GLN A 205 9.67 12.61 7.09
C GLN A 205 9.24 12.52 5.63
N VAL A 206 8.32 11.63 5.27
CA VAL A 206 7.94 11.35 3.86
C VAL A 206 6.55 11.89 3.55
N LEU A 207 5.57 11.64 4.42
CA LEU A 207 4.17 12.02 4.18
C LEU A 207 3.99 13.50 3.80
N PRO A 208 4.60 14.50 4.49
CA PRO A 208 4.44 15.89 4.11
C PRO A 208 4.97 16.20 2.70
N LEU A 209 6.04 15.52 2.26
CA LEU A 209 6.61 15.70 0.93
C LEU A 209 5.66 15.19 -0.16
N LEU A 210 5.04 14.02 0.07
CA LEU A 210 4.08 13.44 -0.88
C LEU A 210 2.84 14.31 -1.02
N VAL A 211 2.29 14.77 0.11
CA VAL A 211 1.10 15.64 0.12
C VAL A 211 1.40 16.95 -0.61
N ALA A 212 2.53 17.59 -0.33
CA ALA A 212 2.92 18.84 -1.00
C ALA A 212 3.12 18.67 -2.51
N ALA A 213 3.59 17.48 -2.95
CA ALA A 213 3.79 17.16 -4.37
C ALA A 213 2.54 16.62 -5.08
N GLY A 214 1.42 16.42 -4.36
CA GLY A 214 0.21 15.81 -4.91
C GLY A 214 0.39 14.35 -5.33
N ILE A 215 1.33 13.63 -4.71
CA ILE A 215 1.58 12.21 -4.93
C ILE A 215 0.61 11.41 -4.06
N GLY A 216 -0.03 10.37 -4.63
CA GLY A 216 -0.95 9.50 -3.91
C GLY A 216 -0.27 8.76 -2.76
N VAL A 217 -0.86 8.84 -1.57
CA VAL A 217 -0.32 8.20 -0.36
C VAL A 217 -1.06 6.90 -0.10
N ILE A 218 -0.32 5.79 -0.13
CA ILE A 218 -0.85 4.46 0.19
C ILE A 218 -0.25 4.04 1.53
N GLY A 219 -1.09 3.98 2.57
CA GLY A 219 -0.69 3.45 3.87
C GLY A 219 -0.64 1.93 3.85
N MET A 220 0.31 1.35 4.56
CA MET A 220 0.39 -0.09 4.79
C MET A 220 0.86 -0.41 6.20
N LYS A 221 0.78 -1.67 6.61
CA LYS A 221 1.29 -2.17 7.90
C LYS A 221 0.67 -1.42 9.10
N SER A 222 -0.62 -1.06 8.99
CA SER A 222 -1.37 -0.37 10.04
C SER A 222 -1.35 -1.11 11.39
N MET A 223 -1.27 -2.46 11.36
CA MET A 223 -1.17 -3.33 12.54
C MET A 223 0.18 -4.09 12.62
N GLY A 224 1.12 -3.84 11.66
CA GLY A 224 2.45 -4.44 11.66
C GLY A 224 2.45 -5.97 11.62
N ASP A 225 1.58 -6.61 10.85
CA ASP A 225 1.33 -8.06 10.85
C ASP A 225 0.87 -8.56 12.24
N ALA A 226 -0.10 -7.85 12.83
CA ALA A 226 -0.64 -8.01 14.18
C ALA A 226 0.33 -7.75 15.34
N ARG A 227 1.63 -7.51 15.07
CA ARG A 227 2.65 -7.27 16.11
C ARG A 227 2.35 -6.06 16.98
N ILE A 228 1.80 -5.00 16.41
CA ILE A 228 1.43 -3.81 17.16
C ILE A 228 0.40 -4.14 18.24
N LEU A 229 -0.52 -5.06 17.96
CA LEU A 229 -1.54 -5.49 18.91
C LEU A 229 -0.96 -6.27 20.10
N GLU A 230 0.17 -6.97 19.91
CA GLU A 230 0.90 -7.66 20.99
C GLU A 230 1.40 -6.70 22.07
N SER A 231 1.55 -5.41 21.76
CA SER A 231 1.93 -4.38 22.74
C SER A 231 0.85 -4.12 23.79
N GLY A 232 -0.41 -4.47 23.50
CA GLY A 232 -1.57 -4.14 24.35
C GLY A 232 -1.91 -2.65 24.44
N THR A 233 -1.25 -1.79 23.63
CA THR A 233 -1.40 -0.33 23.72
C THR A 233 -2.42 0.24 22.72
N ALA A 234 -2.84 -0.54 21.72
CA ALA A 234 -3.81 -0.13 20.72
C ALA A 234 -4.67 -1.30 20.25
N THR A 235 -5.91 -1.03 19.89
CA THR A 235 -6.86 -1.98 19.33
C THR A 235 -6.81 -1.98 17.78
N PRO A 236 -7.32 -3.03 17.09
CA PRO A 236 -7.42 -3.04 15.63
C PRO A 236 -8.17 -1.82 15.09
N ARG A 237 -9.28 -1.42 15.72
CA ARG A 237 -10.06 -0.24 15.36
C ARG A 237 -9.23 1.05 15.46
N GLU A 238 -8.49 1.24 16.55
CA GLU A 238 -7.65 2.42 16.73
C GLU A 238 -6.51 2.45 15.71
N CYS A 239 -5.85 1.32 15.43
CA CYS A 239 -4.77 1.23 14.45
C CYS A 239 -5.27 1.59 13.03
N LEU A 240 -6.39 1.02 12.59
CA LEU A 240 -6.93 1.29 11.26
C LEU A 240 -7.49 2.71 11.17
N ARG A 241 -8.23 3.15 12.19
CA ARG A 241 -8.77 4.51 12.26
C ARG A 241 -7.67 5.56 12.27
N TYR A 242 -6.54 5.30 12.95
CA TYR A 242 -5.35 6.17 12.93
C TYR A 242 -4.83 6.33 11.50
N ALA A 243 -4.51 5.22 10.82
CA ALA A 243 -3.98 5.26 9.47
C ALA A 243 -4.94 5.93 8.45
N LEU A 244 -6.25 5.67 8.58
CA LEU A 244 -7.29 6.33 7.78
C LEU A 244 -7.45 7.82 8.07
N SER A 245 -7.08 8.29 9.28
CA SER A 245 -7.13 9.71 9.67
C SER A 245 -5.97 10.52 9.12
N LEU A 246 -4.90 9.88 8.65
CA LEU A 246 -3.82 10.53 7.94
C LEU A 246 -4.26 10.88 6.49
N PRO A 247 -3.61 11.80 5.79
CA PRO A 247 -3.93 12.16 4.41
C PRO A 247 -3.55 11.06 3.42
N THR A 248 -4.12 9.86 3.61
CA THR A 248 -3.95 8.69 2.77
C THR A 248 -5.02 8.64 1.67
N SER A 249 -4.66 8.21 0.48
CA SER A 249 -5.62 7.85 -0.57
C SER A 249 -6.28 6.51 -0.29
N THR A 250 -5.51 5.56 0.23
CA THR A 250 -6.00 4.25 0.70
C THR A 250 -5.08 3.69 1.78
N VAL A 251 -5.58 2.79 2.61
CA VAL A 251 -4.80 2.01 3.58
C VAL A 251 -4.94 0.53 3.23
N VAL A 252 -3.84 -0.10 2.85
CA VAL A 252 -3.81 -1.53 2.53
C VAL A 252 -3.84 -2.34 3.82
N ALA A 253 -4.87 -3.17 3.96
CA ALA A 253 -5.07 -4.06 5.10
C ALA A 253 -4.76 -5.52 4.74
N GLY A 254 -4.18 -6.24 5.69
CA GLY A 254 -3.93 -7.67 5.62
C GLY A 254 -5.18 -8.44 5.99
N ILE A 255 -6.02 -8.74 5.01
CA ILE A 255 -7.28 -9.46 5.20
C ILE A 255 -7.06 -10.93 4.84
N ASP A 256 -7.03 -11.81 5.83
CA ASP A 256 -6.78 -13.25 5.68
C ASP A 256 -8.01 -14.12 5.90
N SER A 257 -9.10 -13.55 6.39
CA SER A 257 -10.32 -14.27 6.74
C SER A 257 -11.56 -13.40 6.55
N ARG A 258 -12.72 -14.05 6.47
CA ARG A 258 -14.00 -13.35 6.40
C ARG A 258 -14.24 -12.48 7.64
N ALA A 259 -13.84 -12.96 8.82
CA ALA A 259 -14.00 -12.22 10.07
C ALA A 259 -13.19 -10.91 10.07
N VAL A 260 -11.94 -10.95 9.58
CA VAL A 260 -11.11 -9.73 9.41
C VAL A 260 -11.71 -8.82 8.36
N LEU A 261 -12.20 -9.35 7.22
CA LEU A 261 -12.88 -8.55 6.21
C LEU A 261 -14.10 -7.81 6.80
N GLU A 262 -14.96 -8.51 7.54
CA GLU A 262 -16.15 -7.92 8.15
C GLU A 262 -15.78 -6.85 9.19
N GLN A 263 -14.75 -7.09 10.01
CA GLN A 263 -14.22 -6.12 10.97
C GLN A 263 -13.73 -4.85 10.27
N ASP A 264 -12.88 -5.00 9.24
CA ASP A 264 -12.26 -3.87 8.56
C ASP A 264 -13.30 -3.07 7.74
N LEU A 265 -14.30 -3.74 7.16
CA LEU A 265 -15.45 -3.11 6.51
C LEU A 265 -16.29 -2.31 7.51
N GLU A 266 -16.56 -2.85 8.69
CA GLU A 266 -17.31 -2.17 9.73
C GLU A 266 -16.57 -0.90 10.18
N ILE A 267 -15.25 -1.00 10.45
CA ILE A 267 -14.41 0.14 10.84
C ILE A 267 -14.43 1.22 9.76
N THR A 268 -14.28 0.82 8.48
CA THR A 268 -14.19 1.78 7.37
C THR A 268 -15.53 2.44 7.05
N ARG A 269 -16.62 1.69 7.10
CA ARG A 269 -17.98 2.22 6.83
C ARG A 269 -18.46 3.18 7.92
N THR A 270 -18.02 2.98 9.16
CA THR A 270 -18.32 3.83 10.30
C THR A 270 -17.19 4.82 10.63
N PHE A 271 -16.25 4.97 9.71
CA PHE A 271 -15.07 5.80 9.93
C PHE A 271 -15.43 7.27 10.11
N THR A 272 -14.90 7.82 11.19
CA THR A 272 -14.78 9.26 11.43
C THR A 272 -13.34 9.57 11.76
N PRO A 273 -12.74 10.64 11.19
CA PRO A 273 -11.38 11.02 11.52
C PRO A 273 -11.18 11.16 13.04
N MET A 274 -9.98 10.81 13.51
CA MET A 274 -9.61 11.07 14.90
C MET A 274 -9.51 12.57 15.14
N THR A 275 -10.04 13.03 16.25
CA THR A 275 -9.77 14.37 16.76
C THR A 275 -8.31 14.49 17.18
N ALA A 276 -7.79 15.72 17.29
CA ALA A 276 -6.43 15.95 17.77
C ALA A 276 -6.19 15.33 19.15
N ALA A 277 -7.17 15.44 20.05
CA ALA A 277 -7.08 14.90 21.42
C ALA A 277 -7.05 13.35 21.42
N GLU A 278 -7.90 12.68 20.62
CA GLU A 278 -7.88 11.21 20.49
C GLU A 278 -6.54 10.71 19.94
N ARG A 279 -6.00 11.43 18.94
CA ARG A 279 -4.71 11.10 18.36
C ARG A 279 -3.58 11.28 19.34
N GLU A 280 -3.56 12.38 20.08
CA GLU A 280 -2.56 12.68 21.11
C GLU A 280 -2.57 11.62 22.21
N ASP A 281 -3.75 11.26 22.73
CA ASP A 281 -3.92 10.20 23.74
C ASP A 281 -3.38 8.85 23.23
N LEU A 282 -3.77 8.45 22.01
CA LEU A 282 -3.32 7.20 21.40
C LEU A 282 -1.80 7.19 21.24
N LEU A 283 -1.20 8.27 20.74
CA LEU A 283 0.24 8.38 20.59
C LEU A 283 0.96 8.39 21.94
N ALA A 284 0.41 9.02 22.97
CA ALA A 284 0.98 8.98 24.32
C ALA A 284 1.01 7.54 24.87
N ARG A 285 -0.06 6.76 24.68
CA ARG A 285 -0.12 5.35 25.11
C ARG A 285 0.85 4.43 24.36
N THR A 286 1.12 4.70 23.10
CA THR A 286 2.00 3.88 22.25
C THR A 286 3.48 4.26 22.34
N ALA A 287 3.83 5.43 22.86
CA ALA A 287 5.18 6.02 22.82
C ALA A 287 6.27 5.10 23.38
N ASP A 288 6.04 4.53 24.56
CA ASP A 288 7.04 3.67 25.23
C ASP A 288 7.26 2.36 24.47
N ALA A 289 6.19 1.73 24.01
CA ALA A 289 6.25 0.48 23.22
C ALA A 289 6.95 0.70 21.86
N ALA A 290 6.77 1.88 21.27
CA ALA A 290 7.33 2.21 19.96
C ALA A 290 8.82 2.60 19.99
N ARG A 291 9.37 2.98 21.15
CA ARG A 291 10.69 3.65 21.30
C ARG A 291 11.85 2.94 20.58
N SER A 292 11.85 1.61 20.56
CA SER A 292 12.93 0.81 19.97
C SER A 292 12.59 0.23 18.57
N GLY A 293 11.37 0.46 18.07
CA GLY A 293 10.86 -0.18 16.86
C GLY A 293 10.63 -1.69 17.01
N GLY A 294 10.52 -2.20 18.25
CA GLY A 294 10.40 -3.64 18.55
C GLY A 294 9.15 -4.30 17.95
N PHE A 295 8.07 -3.54 17.77
CA PHE A 295 6.82 -3.98 17.14
C PHE A 295 6.78 -3.71 15.63
N GLU A 296 7.74 -2.96 15.11
CA GLU A 296 7.93 -2.70 13.67
C GLU A 296 9.14 -3.47 13.14
N LYS A 297 9.09 -4.80 13.24
CA LYS A 297 10.21 -5.69 12.85
C LYS A 297 10.63 -5.53 11.38
N PHE A 298 9.76 -5.05 10.52
CA PHE A 298 10.09 -4.68 9.15
C PHE A 298 11.09 -3.51 9.07
N LYS A 299 11.20 -2.64 10.09
CA LYS A 299 12.24 -1.59 10.18
C LYS A 299 13.54 -2.12 10.80
N THR A 300 13.46 -3.06 11.74
CA THR A 300 14.56 -3.41 12.65
C THR A 300 15.22 -4.76 12.36
N THR A 301 14.62 -5.60 11.51
CA THR A 301 15.16 -6.92 11.14
C THR A 301 15.09 -7.14 9.63
N ASN A 302 15.74 -8.17 9.12
CA ASN A 302 15.68 -8.55 7.70
C ASN A 302 14.59 -9.61 7.40
N ALA A 303 13.76 -9.95 8.39
CA ALA A 303 12.72 -10.98 8.23
C ALA A 303 11.63 -10.63 7.20
N PHE A 304 11.53 -9.35 6.84
CA PHE A 304 10.56 -8.84 5.87
C PHE A 304 11.22 -8.31 4.58
N ASP A 305 12.51 -8.59 4.39
CA ASP A 305 13.29 -8.08 3.28
C ASP A 305 13.51 -9.20 2.25
N SER A 306 12.49 -9.52 1.46
CA SER A 306 12.55 -10.60 0.46
C SER A 306 13.67 -10.39 -0.54
N THR A 307 13.92 -9.16 -0.98
CA THR A 307 15.03 -8.84 -1.90
C THR A 307 16.42 -8.97 -1.25
N ALA A 308 16.52 -8.98 0.08
CA ALA A 308 17.77 -9.29 0.78
C ALA A 308 17.96 -10.81 0.95
N LEU A 309 16.86 -11.54 1.13
CA LEU A 309 16.87 -13.01 1.22
C LEU A 309 17.12 -13.65 -0.16
N TYR A 310 16.59 -13.03 -1.21
CA TYR A 310 16.66 -13.49 -2.61
C TYR A 310 17.26 -12.43 -3.53
N PRO A 311 18.53 -12.06 -3.38
CA PRO A 311 19.14 -10.95 -4.14
C PRO A 311 19.16 -11.18 -5.66
N GLY A 312 19.03 -12.41 -6.12
CA GLY A 312 18.89 -12.75 -7.53
C GLY A 312 17.66 -12.13 -8.21
N TRP A 313 16.60 -11.83 -7.45
CA TRP A 313 15.40 -11.18 -7.99
C TRP A 313 15.64 -9.75 -8.47
N LEU A 314 16.67 -9.08 -7.92
CA LEU A 314 17.06 -7.74 -8.35
C LEU A 314 17.67 -7.73 -9.77
N GLY A 315 18.11 -8.88 -10.26
CA GLY A 315 18.88 -9.02 -11.51
C GLY A 315 20.36 -8.64 -11.36
N ALA A 316 21.22 -9.31 -12.10
CA ALA A 316 22.63 -8.91 -12.21
C ALA A 316 22.72 -7.61 -13.03
N PRO A 317 23.64 -6.70 -12.70
CA PRO A 317 23.98 -5.57 -13.59
C PRO A 317 24.38 -6.12 -14.98
N ASP A 318 23.89 -5.48 -16.04
CA ASP A 318 24.34 -5.83 -17.38
C ASP A 318 25.85 -5.57 -17.49
N GLU A 319 26.63 -6.60 -17.83
CA GLU A 319 28.09 -6.50 -18.00
C GLU A 319 28.51 -5.54 -19.14
N ARG A 320 27.55 -4.93 -19.85
CA ARG A 320 27.78 -4.04 -21.00
C ARG A 320 27.73 -2.56 -20.66
N SER A 321 27.59 -2.21 -19.39
CA SER A 321 27.51 -0.80 -18.93
C SER A 321 28.71 -0.41 -18.05
N ALA A 322 29.82 -1.15 -18.12
CA ALA A 322 31.10 -0.80 -17.49
C ALA A 322 32.04 -0.15 -18.49
#